data_470e797d53718a0acdf0de697324669c
#
_entry.id   470e797d53718a0acdf0de697324669c
#
_cell.length_a   1.000
_cell.length_b   1.000
_cell.length_c   1.000
_cell.angle_alpha   90.00
_cell.angle_beta   90.00
_cell.angle_gamma   90.00
#
_symmetry.space_group_name_H-M   'P 1'
#
loop_
_entity.id
_entity.type
_entity.pdbx_description
1 polymer ?
#
loop_
_entity_poly.entity_id
_entity_poly.type
_entity_poly.pdbx_seq_one_letter_code
_entity_poly.pdbx_strand_id
1 'polypeptide(L)'
;MGALLFMVGMPVTLLMPACAPMRSGAFDTPLNPQQSVVQASLTAAGSNSAAIECFLATYEHPAAGVAPDAEKCIAARWLVSNMRGHGFVLFTLQDAKGNDIPFDIDHYPTLDAAQLALDALEKEHGSVDFKMRRFDADLEHVSCAFLCENLEQAFTSWRNDPWMRGVRFEVFLESVLPYRASNEPLSPGWRAAARERIAPDLAKLGLNPTLAQVTKSAIDAGHAWVPFSDRYYMHPTDQSYADMCRTKLGRCEDITNMITFAARASGAMVASDFTPWWANRDNNHAWEVAVDANGQGTAGLSNRAAKVYRRTFSAQASSLGARKSESDKVPGFLKSNTIRDVTAQYEPVTDIRLDEFPSAPAATGITLAPPAGMPAKFVYLAVFNGGEWRPMEWCQCQNGRATFKDMGRGILYLPVWSNGTEVAPAGAPFTVDDGGRMHFIPDSQSAADASITLEASVIIPATPDPDTQRTKTLVAVRPGVEYELLSWTAPAGWKSIGKRTAMADTSANVSFVGVPAGALCWLRAADGRGLERPFTVVDGQQVFW
;
A
#
# COMPACT_ATOMS: atom_id res chain seq x y z
N MET A 1 -27.70 -48.73 -63.76
CA MET A 1 -26.25 -48.45 -63.81
C MET A 1 -25.99 -47.28 -62.90
N GLY A 2 -25.53 -47.58 -61.71
CA GLY A 2 -25.35 -46.64 -60.61
C GLY A 2 -23.95 -46.02 -60.64
N ALA A 3 -23.86 -44.82 -60.15
CA ALA A 3 -22.59 -44.23 -59.76
C ALA A 3 -22.70 -43.78 -58.31
N LEU A 4 -21.94 -44.43 -57.47
CA LEU A 4 -21.78 -44.14 -56.06
C LEU A 4 -20.84 -42.92 -55.90
N LEU A 5 -21.30 -41.82 -55.32
CA LEU A 5 -20.45 -40.70 -54.92
C LEU A 5 -20.14 -40.80 -53.42
N PHE A 6 -18.88 -41.04 -53.12
CA PHE A 6 -18.36 -40.96 -51.75
C PHE A 6 -18.26 -39.48 -51.34
N MET A 7 -19.03 -39.05 -50.33
CA MET A 7 -18.77 -37.81 -49.62
C MET A 7 -17.80 -38.10 -48.46
N VAL A 8 -16.61 -37.51 -48.57
CA VAL A 8 -15.63 -37.45 -47.50
C VAL A 8 -16.07 -36.36 -46.51
N GLY A 9 -16.51 -36.79 -45.34
CA GLY A 9 -16.82 -35.87 -44.25
C GLY A 9 -15.54 -35.27 -43.67
N MET A 10 -15.36 -33.96 -43.79
CA MET A 10 -14.38 -33.22 -43.00
C MET A 10 -14.91 -33.07 -41.58
N PRO A 11 -14.06 -33.30 -40.56
CA PRO A 11 -14.46 -32.99 -39.19
C PRO A 11 -14.50 -31.48 -39.02
N VAL A 12 -15.66 -30.93 -38.71
CA VAL A 12 -15.83 -29.55 -38.22
C VAL A 12 -15.25 -29.52 -36.80
N THR A 13 -14.04 -29.02 -36.71
CA THR A 13 -13.46 -28.67 -35.40
C THR A 13 -14.20 -27.43 -34.89
N LEU A 14 -15.14 -27.62 -33.96
CA LEU A 14 -15.68 -26.53 -33.17
C LEU A 14 -14.52 -25.93 -32.36
N LEU A 15 -14.02 -24.78 -32.80
CA LEU A 15 -13.24 -23.89 -31.96
C LEU A 15 -14.15 -23.38 -30.87
N MET A 16 -14.13 -24.06 -29.72
CA MET A 16 -14.61 -23.44 -28.48
C MET A 16 -13.79 -22.18 -28.26
N PRO A 17 -14.41 -21.03 -27.92
CA PRO A 17 -13.67 -19.86 -27.50
C PRO A 17 -12.86 -20.28 -26.29
N ALA A 18 -11.54 -20.10 -26.36
CA ALA A 18 -10.66 -20.26 -25.21
C ALA A 18 -11.24 -19.42 -24.09
N CYS A 19 -11.75 -20.07 -23.05
CA CYS A 19 -12.05 -19.40 -21.79
C CYS A 19 -10.82 -18.61 -21.43
N ALA A 20 -10.97 -17.30 -21.32
CA ALA A 20 -9.96 -16.46 -20.66
C ALA A 20 -9.63 -17.15 -19.34
N PRO A 21 -8.35 -17.30 -19.00
CA PRO A 21 -8.00 -17.91 -17.72
C PRO A 21 -8.73 -17.12 -16.64
N MET A 22 -9.63 -17.79 -15.91
CA MET A 22 -10.14 -17.25 -14.65
C MET A 22 -8.90 -16.80 -13.88
N ARG A 23 -8.82 -15.51 -13.57
CA ARG A 23 -7.78 -15.00 -12.67
C ARG A 23 -7.83 -15.88 -11.45
N SER A 24 -6.80 -16.69 -11.23
CA SER A 24 -6.70 -17.60 -10.09
C SER A 24 -6.79 -16.73 -8.85
N GLY A 25 -7.85 -16.92 -8.08
CA GLY A 25 -8.06 -16.17 -6.86
C GLY A 25 -6.91 -16.43 -5.88
N ALA A 26 -6.54 -15.42 -5.18
CA ALA A 26 -5.87 -15.38 -3.88
C ALA A 26 -4.44 -15.92 -3.75
N PHE A 27 -3.95 -16.95 -4.47
CA PHE A 27 -2.68 -17.62 -4.13
C PHE A 27 -1.85 -17.97 -5.37
N ASP A 28 -0.88 -17.11 -5.70
CA ASP A 28 0.07 -17.33 -6.81
C ASP A 28 1.25 -18.26 -6.42
N THR A 29 1.35 -18.64 -5.14
CA THR A 29 2.49 -19.39 -4.61
C THR A 29 2.20 -20.88 -4.62
N PRO A 30 3.10 -21.73 -5.16
CA PRO A 30 2.94 -23.17 -5.10
C PRO A 30 2.81 -23.68 -3.66
N LEU A 31 1.82 -24.54 -3.40
CA LEU A 31 1.59 -25.14 -2.08
C LEU A 31 2.81 -25.91 -1.57
N ASN A 32 3.48 -26.60 -2.46
CA ASN A 32 4.71 -27.32 -2.15
C ASN A 32 5.87 -26.67 -2.93
N PRO A 33 6.60 -25.73 -2.32
CA PRO A 33 7.68 -25.03 -2.97
C PRO A 33 8.78 -25.98 -3.46
N GLN A 34 9.35 -25.64 -4.61
CA GLN A 34 10.49 -26.38 -5.14
C GLN A 34 11.68 -26.32 -4.17
N GLN A 35 12.48 -27.38 -4.11
CA GLN A 35 13.68 -27.43 -3.26
C GLN A 35 14.65 -26.27 -3.53
N SER A 36 14.73 -25.79 -4.78
CA SER A 36 15.56 -24.64 -5.16
C SER A 36 15.17 -23.33 -4.47
N VAL A 37 13.87 -23.10 -4.20
CA VAL A 37 13.39 -21.90 -3.51
C VAL A 37 13.75 -21.96 -2.03
N VAL A 38 13.58 -23.12 -1.39
CA VAL A 38 14.00 -23.34 0.00
C VAL A 38 15.52 -23.13 0.12
N GLN A 39 16.31 -23.70 -0.81
CA GLN A 39 17.77 -23.55 -0.82
C GLN A 39 18.20 -22.09 -1.00
N ALA A 40 17.50 -21.32 -1.82
CA ALA A 40 17.75 -19.87 -1.97
C ALA A 40 17.48 -19.10 -0.67
N SER A 41 16.47 -19.48 0.11
CA SER A 41 16.21 -18.90 1.43
C SER A 41 17.29 -19.28 2.46
N LEU A 42 17.73 -20.55 2.47
CA LEU A 42 18.85 -20.99 3.32
C LEU A 42 20.15 -20.23 3.00
N THR A 43 20.44 -20.03 1.73
CA THR A 43 21.59 -19.23 1.31
C THR A 43 21.47 -17.77 1.79
N ALA A 44 20.28 -17.18 1.68
CA ALA A 44 20.02 -15.80 2.12
C ALA A 44 20.05 -15.66 3.66
N ALA A 45 19.78 -16.71 4.41
CA ALA A 45 19.86 -16.73 5.88
C ALA A 45 21.31 -16.58 6.41
N GLY A 46 22.32 -16.82 5.58
CA GLY A 46 23.72 -16.65 5.95
C GLY A 46 24.10 -17.45 7.20
N SER A 47 24.58 -16.76 8.23
CA SER A 47 24.97 -17.38 9.52
C SER A 47 23.79 -18.01 10.30
N ASN A 48 22.53 -17.61 9.98
CA ASN A 48 21.34 -18.14 10.63
C ASN A 48 20.76 -19.37 9.91
N SER A 49 21.39 -19.88 8.84
CA SER A 49 20.91 -21.05 8.09
C SER A 49 20.65 -22.28 8.98
N ALA A 50 21.50 -22.49 9.99
CA ALA A 50 21.35 -23.60 10.94
C ALA A 50 20.03 -23.54 11.74
N ALA A 51 19.53 -22.35 12.08
CA ALA A 51 18.24 -22.19 12.76
C ALA A 51 17.06 -22.53 11.83
N ILE A 52 17.16 -22.15 10.56
CA ILE A 52 16.15 -22.45 9.53
C ILE A 52 16.17 -23.97 9.20
N GLU A 53 17.35 -24.58 9.06
CA GLU A 53 17.51 -26.02 8.86
C GLU A 53 16.96 -26.83 10.04
N CYS A 54 17.22 -26.39 11.29
CA CYS A 54 16.63 -26.96 12.49
C CYS A 54 15.09 -26.97 12.42
N PHE A 55 14.48 -25.85 12.01
CA PHE A 55 13.03 -25.73 11.87
C PHE A 55 12.49 -26.73 10.81
N LEU A 56 13.09 -26.80 9.63
CA LEU A 56 12.68 -27.72 8.58
C LEU A 56 12.84 -29.18 9.04
N ALA A 57 13.98 -29.52 9.64
CA ALA A 57 14.29 -30.88 10.11
C ALA A 57 13.30 -31.35 11.19
N THR A 58 12.79 -30.48 12.04
CA THR A 58 11.78 -30.81 13.06
C THR A 58 10.55 -31.49 12.45
N TYR A 59 10.14 -31.07 11.25
CA TYR A 59 8.95 -31.63 10.59
C TYR A 59 9.27 -32.68 9.52
N GLU A 60 10.40 -32.54 8.82
CA GLU A 60 10.81 -33.50 7.78
C GLU A 60 11.37 -34.78 8.38
N HIS A 61 12.03 -34.69 9.54
CA HIS A 61 12.70 -35.81 10.22
C HIS A 61 12.31 -35.84 11.72
N PRO A 62 11.05 -36.10 12.07
CA PRO A 62 10.62 -36.14 13.45
C PRO A 62 11.33 -37.24 14.23
N ALA A 63 11.19 -37.23 15.56
CA ALA A 63 11.81 -38.25 16.43
C ALA A 63 11.46 -39.67 16.00
N ALA A 64 12.36 -40.61 16.29
CA ALA A 64 12.18 -42.02 15.93
C ALA A 64 10.84 -42.59 16.44
N GLY A 65 10.09 -43.19 15.53
CA GLY A 65 8.75 -43.74 15.80
C GLY A 65 7.58 -42.79 15.56
N VAL A 66 7.84 -41.54 15.20
CA VAL A 66 6.81 -40.56 14.83
C VAL A 66 6.79 -40.42 13.32
N ALA A 67 5.61 -40.62 12.70
CA ALA A 67 5.45 -40.36 11.27
C ALA A 67 5.45 -38.84 10.98
N PRO A 68 6.10 -38.38 9.90
CA PRO A 68 6.03 -36.98 9.48
C PRO A 68 4.59 -36.56 9.21
N ASP A 69 4.23 -35.37 9.67
CA ASP A 69 2.96 -34.71 9.34
C ASP A 69 3.13 -33.98 8.02
N ALA A 70 2.53 -34.49 6.94
CA ALA A 70 2.73 -33.98 5.60
C ALA A 70 2.30 -32.49 5.46
N GLU A 71 1.21 -32.07 6.13
CA GLU A 71 0.75 -30.67 6.09
C GLU A 71 1.71 -29.76 6.84
N LYS A 72 2.23 -30.16 7.99
CA LYS A 72 3.24 -29.39 8.74
C LYS A 72 4.56 -29.30 7.96
N CYS A 73 4.98 -30.37 7.28
CA CYS A 73 6.16 -30.32 6.39
C CYS A 73 5.97 -29.29 5.27
N ILE A 74 4.82 -29.33 4.60
CA ILE A 74 4.49 -28.35 3.54
C ILE A 74 4.45 -26.92 4.11
N ALA A 75 3.81 -26.71 5.26
CA ALA A 75 3.71 -25.42 5.91
C ALA A 75 5.08 -24.86 6.33
N ALA A 76 5.97 -25.69 6.87
CA ALA A 76 7.33 -25.29 7.23
C ALA A 76 8.13 -24.84 5.98
N ARG A 77 8.09 -25.63 4.91
CA ARG A 77 8.74 -25.28 3.63
C ARG A 77 8.13 -24.02 3.01
N TRP A 78 6.80 -23.87 3.10
CA TRP A 78 6.09 -22.70 2.59
C TRP A 78 6.51 -21.42 3.33
N LEU A 79 6.60 -21.45 4.68
CA LEU A 79 7.09 -20.32 5.47
C LEU A 79 8.51 -19.92 5.04
N VAL A 80 9.44 -20.89 5.00
CA VAL A 80 10.84 -20.63 4.63
C VAL A 80 10.97 -20.10 3.21
N SER A 81 10.21 -20.64 2.27
CA SER A 81 10.24 -20.22 0.86
C SER A 81 9.75 -18.81 0.64
N ASN A 82 8.82 -18.34 1.48
CA ASN A 82 8.23 -17.00 1.39
C ASN A 82 8.85 -15.99 2.36
N MET A 83 9.78 -16.39 3.21
CA MET A 83 10.38 -15.52 4.23
C MET A 83 11.28 -14.42 3.65
N ARG A 84 11.78 -14.60 2.42
CA ARG A 84 12.59 -13.59 1.75
C ARG A 84 11.78 -12.32 1.49
N GLY A 85 12.29 -11.19 1.92
CA GLY A 85 11.61 -9.89 1.83
C GLY A 85 10.81 -9.52 3.07
N HIS A 86 10.66 -10.45 4.04
CA HIS A 86 10.12 -10.15 5.36
C HIS A 86 11.21 -9.70 6.31
N GLY A 87 10.87 -8.74 7.16
CA GLY A 87 11.75 -8.15 8.14
C GLY A 87 11.13 -6.90 8.74
N PHE A 88 11.83 -6.24 9.64
CA PHE A 88 11.41 -4.92 10.08
C PHE A 88 12.39 -3.85 9.63
N VAL A 89 11.87 -2.63 9.48
CA VAL A 89 12.66 -1.47 9.07
C VAL A 89 12.90 -0.62 10.31
N LEU A 90 14.16 -0.40 10.64
CA LEU A 90 14.52 0.53 11.69
C LEU A 90 14.73 1.92 11.09
N PHE A 91 13.90 2.87 11.49
CA PHE A 91 14.09 4.29 11.25
C PHE A 91 14.66 4.96 12.50
N THR A 92 15.49 5.96 12.30
CA THR A 92 15.98 6.85 13.37
C THR A 92 15.82 8.29 12.92
N LEU A 93 15.60 9.20 13.86
CA LEU A 93 15.70 10.63 13.57
C LEU A 93 17.18 10.96 13.34
N GLN A 94 17.51 11.64 12.24
CA GLN A 94 18.87 11.99 11.86
C GLN A 94 18.98 13.45 11.45
N ASP A 95 20.12 14.07 11.73
CA ASP A 95 20.49 15.37 11.19
C ASP A 95 20.92 15.27 9.70
N ALA A 96 21.17 16.40 9.07
CA ALA A 96 21.63 16.47 7.67
C ALA A 96 22.98 15.77 7.42
N LYS A 97 23.77 15.50 8.47
CA LYS A 97 25.07 14.80 8.40
C LYS A 97 24.92 13.29 8.61
N GLY A 98 23.71 12.82 8.94
CA GLY A 98 23.43 11.40 9.20
C GLY A 98 23.73 10.96 10.64
N ASN A 99 23.89 11.89 11.58
CA ASN A 99 24.02 11.55 12.99
C ASN A 99 22.64 11.25 13.58
N ASP A 100 22.53 10.16 14.35
CA ASP A 100 21.31 9.81 15.05
C ASP A 100 21.01 10.82 16.16
N ILE A 101 19.73 11.25 16.21
CA ILE A 101 19.21 12.13 17.26
C ILE A 101 18.21 11.32 18.10
N PRO A 102 18.38 11.24 19.43
CA PRO A 102 17.42 10.54 20.29
C PRO A 102 16.03 11.19 20.20
N PHE A 103 15.04 10.40 19.81
CA PHE A 103 13.64 10.80 19.80
C PHE A 103 12.77 9.59 20.14
N ASP A 104 11.98 9.70 21.20
CA ASP A 104 11.05 8.66 21.66
C ASP A 104 9.67 9.27 21.83
N ILE A 105 8.73 8.86 20.98
CA ILE A 105 7.35 9.38 20.97
C ILE A 105 6.62 9.10 22.28
N ASP A 106 6.98 8.07 23.02
CA ASP A 106 6.33 7.71 24.29
C ASP A 106 6.55 8.77 25.39
N HIS A 107 7.55 9.62 25.23
CA HIS A 107 7.81 10.75 26.13
C HIS A 107 6.85 11.93 25.93
N TYR A 108 6.06 11.96 24.84
CA TYR A 108 5.20 13.08 24.51
C TYR A 108 3.72 12.67 24.59
N PRO A 109 2.88 13.40 25.34
CA PRO A 109 1.48 13.01 25.52
C PRO A 109 0.58 13.24 24.30
N THR A 110 0.96 14.17 23.41
CA THR A 110 0.18 14.56 22.24
C THR A 110 1.08 14.75 21.01
N LEU A 111 0.47 14.73 19.82
CA LEU A 111 1.16 15.05 18.57
C LEU A 111 1.79 16.45 18.60
N ASP A 112 1.07 17.46 19.12
CA ASP A 112 1.57 18.84 19.22
C ASP A 112 2.82 18.92 20.13
N ALA A 113 2.82 18.18 21.24
CA ALA A 113 3.98 18.14 22.14
C ALA A 113 5.20 17.50 21.45
N ALA A 114 4.99 16.44 20.68
CA ALA A 114 6.03 15.81 19.89
C ALA A 114 6.54 16.72 18.76
N GLN A 115 5.64 17.45 18.09
CA GLN A 115 6.02 18.41 17.07
C GLN A 115 6.88 19.56 17.63
N LEU A 116 6.49 20.11 18.78
CA LEU A 116 7.29 21.13 19.46
C LEU A 116 8.69 20.65 19.83
N ALA A 117 8.82 19.37 20.20
CA ALA A 117 10.11 18.76 20.46
C ALA A 117 10.95 18.60 19.18
N LEU A 118 10.34 18.17 18.08
CA LEU A 118 11.02 18.12 16.78
C LEU A 118 11.48 19.51 16.33
N ASP A 119 10.63 20.52 16.45
CA ASP A 119 10.96 21.91 16.11
C ASP A 119 12.16 22.44 16.95
N ALA A 120 12.26 22.00 18.20
CA ALA A 120 13.40 22.33 19.07
C ALA A 120 14.69 21.62 18.60
N LEU A 121 14.59 20.33 18.25
CA LEU A 121 15.71 19.57 17.71
C LEU A 121 16.19 20.14 16.36
N GLU A 122 15.26 20.58 15.50
CA GLU A 122 15.61 21.27 14.26
C GLU A 122 16.38 22.58 14.50
N LYS A 123 16.03 23.35 15.52
CA LYS A 123 16.78 24.57 15.89
C LYS A 123 18.18 24.27 16.40
N GLU A 124 18.36 23.14 17.08
CA GLU A 124 19.64 22.73 17.66
C GLU A 124 20.56 22.07 16.63
N HIS A 125 20.04 21.14 15.82
CA HIS A 125 20.82 20.27 14.94
C HIS A 125 20.75 20.67 13.45
N GLY A 126 19.92 21.65 13.08
CA GLY A 126 19.55 21.93 11.69
C GLY A 126 18.45 20.98 11.22
N SER A 127 18.25 20.87 9.91
CA SER A 127 17.22 19.99 9.36
C SER A 127 17.34 18.55 9.89
N VAL A 128 16.27 18.03 10.45
CA VAL A 128 16.17 16.66 10.94
C VAL A 128 15.08 15.90 10.19
N ASP A 129 15.26 14.58 10.00
CA ASP A 129 14.31 13.73 9.28
C ASP A 129 14.41 12.27 9.76
N PHE A 130 13.29 11.55 9.73
CA PHE A 130 13.30 10.11 9.99
C PHE A 130 13.84 9.36 8.78
N LYS A 131 15.00 8.71 8.95
CA LYS A 131 15.65 7.96 7.88
C LYS A 131 15.78 6.49 8.22
N MET A 132 15.63 5.67 7.20
CA MET A 132 15.87 4.24 7.32
C MET A 132 17.33 3.99 7.65
N ARG A 133 17.58 3.44 8.84
CA ARG A 133 18.92 3.04 9.28
C ARG A 133 19.32 1.67 8.77
N ARG A 134 18.41 0.69 8.88
CA ARG A 134 18.63 -0.67 8.42
C ARG A 134 17.31 -1.42 8.18
N PHE A 135 17.41 -2.50 7.46
CA PHE A 135 16.39 -3.52 7.33
C PHE A 135 16.91 -4.80 7.99
N ASP A 136 16.21 -5.29 9.01
CA ASP A 136 16.53 -6.52 9.71
C ASP A 136 15.70 -7.67 9.11
N ALA A 137 16.33 -8.45 8.24
CA ALA A 137 15.67 -9.56 7.54
C ALA A 137 15.36 -10.71 8.50
N ASP A 138 14.14 -11.25 8.44
CA ASP A 138 13.73 -12.35 9.32
C ASP A 138 14.62 -13.58 9.17
N LEU A 139 15.02 -13.92 7.94
CA LEU A 139 15.91 -15.03 7.65
C LEU A 139 17.24 -14.98 8.44
N GLU A 140 17.73 -13.77 8.74
CA GLU A 140 19.00 -13.57 9.43
C GLU A 140 18.90 -13.66 10.95
N HIS A 141 17.66 -13.62 11.52
CA HIS A 141 17.49 -13.43 12.96
C HIS A 141 16.47 -14.39 13.62
N VAL A 142 15.54 -14.98 12.84
CA VAL A 142 14.48 -15.80 13.41
C VAL A 142 15.03 -17.11 13.97
N SER A 143 14.59 -17.50 15.18
CA SER A 143 15.03 -18.74 15.79
C SER A 143 14.16 -19.95 15.40
N CYS A 144 14.75 -21.15 15.43
CA CYS A 144 14.05 -22.42 15.28
C CYS A 144 12.87 -22.53 16.26
N ALA A 145 13.09 -22.21 17.54
CA ALA A 145 12.06 -22.31 18.57
C ALA A 145 10.86 -21.40 18.29
N PHE A 146 11.09 -20.15 17.85
CA PHE A 146 10.03 -19.22 17.48
C PHE A 146 9.18 -19.75 16.32
N LEU A 147 9.81 -20.27 15.26
CA LEU A 147 9.10 -20.80 14.10
C LEU A 147 8.30 -22.06 14.45
N CYS A 148 8.88 -22.98 15.26
CA CYS A 148 8.18 -24.17 15.74
C CYS A 148 6.98 -23.81 16.60
N GLU A 149 7.13 -22.90 17.56
CA GLU A 149 6.03 -22.43 18.41
C GLU A 149 4.89 -21.84 17.57
N ASN A 150 5.23 -20.94 16.63
CA ASN A 150 4.23 -20.33 15.76
C ASN A 150 3.48 -21.37 14.93
N LEU A 151 4.18 -22.31 14.30
CA LEU A 151 3.56 -23.33 13.46
C LEU A 151 2.64 -24.26 14.28
N GLU A 152 3.12 -24.76 15.44
CA GLU A 152 2.34 -25.66 16.30
C GLU A 152 1.04 -25.00 16.78
N GLN A 153 1.12 -23.75 17.24
CA GLN A 153 -0.06 -23.01 17.71
C GLN A 153 -1.03 -22.68 16.57
N ALA A 154 -0.52 -22.35 15.38
CA ALA A 154 -1.38 -22.11 14.21
C ALA A 154 -2.12 -23.40 13.80
N PHE A 155 -1.43 -24.54 13.75
CA PHE A 155 -2.05 -25.84 13.46
C PHE A 155 -3.04 -26.28 14.54
N THR A 156 -2.77 -25.98 15.81
CA THR A 156 -3.70 -26.23 16.90
C THR A 156 -5.02 -25.51 16.67
N SER A 157 -5.01 -24.23 16.32
CA SER A 157 -6.21 -23.49 15.98
C SER A 157 -6.89 -24.07 14.73
N TRP A 158 -6.14 -24.30 13.65
CA TRP A 158 -6.71 -24.74 12.37
C TRP A 158 -7.39 -26.11 12.47
N ARG A 159 -6.82 -27.05 13.24
CA ARG A 159 -7.35 -28.40 13.36
C ARG A 159 -8.40 -28.58 14.45
N ASN A 160 -8.33 -27.81 15.52
CA ASN A 160 -9.14 -28.03 16.72
C ASN A 160 -10.26 -27.00 16.90
N ASP A 161 -10.11 -25.78 16.40
CA ASP A 161 -11.15 -24.75 16.55
C ASP A 161 -12.37 -25.08 15.63
N PRO A 162 -13.59 -25.22 16.17
CA PRO A 162 -14.74 -25.67 15.39
C PRO A 162 -15.08 -24.77 14.20
N TRP A 163 -14.83 -23.46 14.32
CA TRP A 163 -15.10 -22.46 13.28
C TRP A 163 -14.11 -22.52 12.11
N MET A 164 -13.00 -23.25 12.25
CA MET A 164 -12.01 -23.46 11.18
C MET A 164 -12.37 -24.61 10.24
N ARG A 165 -13.46 -25.35 10.53
CA ARG A 165 -13.92 -26.43 9.66
C ARG A 165 -14.27 -25.91 8.27
N GLY A 166 -13.66 -26.52 7.24
CA GLY A 166 -13.88 -26.13 5.84
C GLY A 166 -12.98 -25.01 5.34
N VAL A 167 -12.12 -24.43 6.19
CA VAL A 167 -11.07 -23.53 5.73
C VAL A 167 -10.02 -24.34 4.98
N ARG A 168 -9.79 -24.00 3.71
CA ARG A 168 -8.82 -24.68 2.87
C ARG A 168 -7.39 -24.44 3.37
N PHE A 169 -6.52 -25.40 3.11
CA PHE A 169 -5.14 -25.36 3.57
C PHE A 169 -4.38 -24.14 3.03
N GLU A 170 -4.62 -23.76 1.75
CA GLU A 170 -3.99 -22.59 1.13
C GLU A 170 -4.38 -21.28 1.84
N VAL A 171 -5.65 -21.17 2.26
CA VAL A 171 -6.14 -20.01 2.99
C VAL A 171 -5.54 -19.96 4.39
N PHE A 172 -5.44 -21.11 5.06
CA PHE A 172 -4.75 -21.24 6.34
C PHE A 172 -3.29 -20.80 6.23
N LEU A 173 -2.55 -21.27 5.22
CA LEU A 173 -1.15 -20.90 5.01
C LEU A 173 -0.95 -19.38 4.90
N GLU A 174 -1.82 -18.67 4.17
CA GLU A 174 -1.69 -17.23 3.96
C GLU A 174 -2.27 -16.40 5.11
N SER A 175 -3.43 -16.80 5.66
CA SER A 175 -4.21 -15.92 6.55
C SER A 175 -3.97 -16.20 8.04
N VAL A 176 -3.59 -17.41 8.44
CA VAL A 176 -3.48 -17.82 9.84
C VAL A 176 -2.04 -18.19 10.24
N LEU A 177 -1.34 -18.96 9.41
CA LEU A 177 0.01 -19.46 9.71
C LEU A 177 1.07 -18.35 9.87
N PRO A 178 1.07 -17.22 9.13
CA PRO A 178 2.14 -16.23 9.22
C PRO A 178 2.35 -15.68 10.62
N TYR A 179 3.62 -15.50 10.97
CA TYR A 179 4.05 -15.02 12.29
C TYR A 179 4.19 -13.50 12.38
N ARG A 180 4.05 -12.80 11.26
CA ARG A 180 4.25 -11.35 11.09
C ARG A 180 3.00 -10.75 10.45
N ALA A 181 2.55 -9.61 10.93
CA ALA A 181 1.41 -8.89 10.35
C ALA A 181 1.85 -7.97 9.19
N SER A 182 2.97 -7.25 9.38
CA SER A 182 3.47 -6.24 8.46
C SER A 182 5.01 -6.17 8.53
N ASN A 183 5.59 -5.01 8.90
CA ASN A 183 7.03 -4.78 9.01
C ASN A 183 7.46 -4.52 10.47
N GLU A 184 6.66 -4.94 11.43
CA GLU A 184 6.90 -4.78 12.85
C GLU A 184 8.04 -5.66 13.36
N PRO A 185 8.76 -5.28 14.45
CA PRO A 185 9.69 -6.16 15.12
C PRO A 185 9.01 -7.44 15.64
N LEU A 186 9.70 -8.58 15.60
CA LEU A 186 9.16 -9.85 16.09
C LEU A 186 8.99 -9.83 17.62
N SER A 187 7.91 -10.44 18.10
CA SER A 187 7.62 -10.63 19.53
C SER A 187 7.48 -12.12 19.82
N PRO A 188 8.51 -12.79 20.40
CA PRO A 188 8.38 -14.18 20.83
C PRO A 188 7.19 -14.40 21.77
N GLY A 189 6.46 -15.51 21.61
CA GLY A 189 5.30 -15.85 22.44
C GLY A 189 4.02 -15.04 22.14
N TRP A 190 4.01 -14.19 21.10
CA TRP A 190 2.86 -13.32 20.81
C TRP A 190 1.55 -14.09 20.60
N ARG A 191 1.61 -15.26 19.93
CA ARG A 191 0.41 -16.00 19.57
C ARG A 191 -0.28 -16.59 20.80
N ALA A 192 0.49 -17.14 21.75
CA ALA A 192 -0.05 -17.62 23.02
C ALA A 192 -0.65 -16.48 23.84
N ALA A 193 0.09 -15.37 23.96
CA ALA A 193 -0.38 -14.19 24.72
C ALA A 193 -1.65 -13.57 24.11
N ALA A 194 -1.71 -13.47 22.77
CA ALA A 194 -2.91 -12.97 22.09
C ALA A 194 -4.09 -13.96 22.24
N ARG A 195 -3.85 -15.27 22.18
CA ARG A 195 -4.89 -16.30 22.39
C ARG A 195 -5.46 -16.22 23.80
N GLU A 196 -4.62 -16.09 24.82
CA GLU A 196 -5.05 -15.90 26.21
C GLU A 196 -5.87 -14.62 26.37
N ARG A 197 -5.39 -13.52 25.79
CA ARG A 197 -6.03 -12.21 25.90
C ARG A 197 -7.42 -12.17 25.27
N ILE A 198 -7.63 -12.84 24.13
CA ILE A 198 -8.94 -12.87 23.42
C ILE A 198 -9.90 -13.93 23.98
N ALA A 199 -9.43 -14.90 24.73
CA ALA A 199 -10.25 -16.01 25.22
C ALA A 199 -11.56 -15.60 25.92
N PRO A 200 -11.59 -14.54 26.78
CA PRO A 200 -12.83 -14.06 27.38
C PRO A 200 -13.88 -13.58 26.37
N ASP A 201 -13.44 -12.96 25.26
CA ASP A 201 -14.33 -12.47 24.21
C ASP A 201 -14.88 -13.63 23.36
N LEU A 202 -14.05 -14.61 23.06
CA LEU A 202 -14.48 -15.82 22.38
C LEU A 202 -15.49 -16.63 23.22
N ALA A 203 -15.31 -16.68 24.53
CA ALA A 203 -16.22 -17.37 25.44
C ALA A 203 -17.64 -16.77 25.42
N LYS A 204 -17.78 -15.46 25.17
CA LYS A 204 -19.09 -14.78 25.03
C LYS A 204 -19.89 -15.20 23.80
N LEU A 205 -19.22 -15.78 22.77
CA LEU A 205 -19.85 -16.21 21.54
C LEU A 205 -20.63 -17.53 21.68
N GLY A 206 -20.47 -18.23 22.81
CA GLY A 206 -21.13 -19.50 23.09
C GLY A 206 -20.40 -20.73 22.52
N LEU A 207 -21.09 -21.87 22.46
CA LEU A 207 -20.46 -23.17 22.20
C LEU A 207 -20.09 -23.42 20.72
N ASN A 208 -20.79 -22.81 19.78
CA ASN A 208 -20.62 -23.06 18.35
C ASN A 208 -20.60 -21.75 17.55
N PRO A 209 -19.60 -20.87 17.76
CA PRO A 209 -19.53 -19.64 16.98
C PRO A 209 -19.15 -19.96 15.53
N THR A 210 -19.65 -19.13 14.61
CA THR A 210 -19.23 -19.16 13.21
C THR A 210 -17.88 -18.45 13.04
N LEU A 211 -17.15 -18.75 11.96
CA LEU A 211 -15.93 -18.05 11.61
C LEU A 211 -16.14 -16.52 11.55
N ALA A 212 -17.24 -16.06 10.96
CA ALA A 212 -17.55 -14.63 10.87
C ALA A 212 -17.72 -13.97 12.25
N GLN A 213 -18.36 -14.66 13.22
CA GLN A 213 -18.49 -14.15 14.59
C GLN A 213 -17.13 -14.07 15.30
N VAL A 214 -16.28 -15.07 15.13
CA VAL A 214 -14.92 -15.08 15.71
C VAL A 214 -14.08 -13.98 15.07
N THR A 215 -14.14 -13.83 13.74
CA THR A 215 -13.42 -12.76 13.03
C THR A 215 -13.85 -11.38 13.51
N LYS A 216 -15.16 -11.16 13.62
CA LYS A 216 -15.69 -9.89 14.17
C LYS A 216 -15.22 -9.65 15.60
N SER A 217 -15.24 -10.66 16.46
CA SER A 217 -14.77 -10.55 17.84
C SER A 217 -13.27 -10.21 17.90
N ALA A 218 -12.45 -10.76 17.01
CA ALA A 218 -11.03 -10.43 16.93
C ALA A 218 -10.78 -8.99 16.46
N ILE A 219 -11.57 -8.51 15.50
CA ILE A 219 -11.52 -7.11 15.02
C ILE A 219 -11.91 -6.16 16.16
N ASP A 220 -13.05 -6.38 16.80
CA ASP A 220 -13.55 -5.56 17.92
C ASP A 220 -12.52 -5.53 19.08
N ALA A 221 -11.93 -6.68 19.40
CA ALA A 221 -10.91 -6.79 20.44
C ALA A 221 -9.64 -6.00 20.10
N GLY A 222 -9.15 -6.12 18.87
CA GLY A 222 -7.95 -5.39 18.45
C GLY A 222 -8.12 -3.87 18.53
N HIS A 223 -9.26 -3.34 18.06
CA HIS A 223 -9.62 -1.92 18.21
C HIS A 223 -9.71 -1.48 19.68
N ALA A 224 -10.28 -2.34 20.55
CA ALA A 224 -10.35 -2.05 21.99
C ALA A 224 -8.99 -2.11 22.68
N TRP A 225 -8.07 -2.95 22.21
CA TRP A 225 -6.74 -3.10 22.80
C TRP A 225 -5.78 -1.99 22.44
N VAL A 226 -5.92 -1.42 21.24
CA VAL A 226 -5.05 -0.37 20.68
C VAL A 226 -5.92 0.70 20.01
N PRO A 227 -6.52 1.62 20.78
CA PRO A 227 -7.20 2.80 20.24
C PRO A 227 -6.25 3.67 19.42
N PHE A 228 -6.82 4.40 18.47
CA PHE A 228 -6.08 5.31 17.61
C PHE A 228 -5.51 6.51 18.40
N SER A 229 -4.25 6.85 18.09
CA SER A 229 -3.62 8.08 18.52
C SER A 229 -2.72 8.62 17.40
N ASP A 230 -3.00 9.85 16.97
CA ASP A 230 -2.28 10.54 15.90
C ASP A 230 -0.80 10.82 16.24
N ARG A 231 -0.44 10.89 17.52
CA ARG A 231 0.96 11.05 17.92
C ARG A 231 1.87 9.93 17.37
N TYR A 232 1.32 8.73 17.17
CA TYR A 232 2.07 7.59 16.62
C TYR A 232 2.39 7.72 15.13
N TYR A 233 1.89 8.77 14.44
CA TYR A 233 2.45 9.13 13.12
C TYR A 233 3.93 9.51 13.19
N MET A 234 4.41 9.96 14.36
CA MET A 234 5.83 10.24 14.61
C MET A 234 6.60 9.05 15.20
N HIS A 235 5.96 7.89 15.42
CA HIS A 235 6.68 6.66 15.75
C HIS A 235 7.45 6.20 14.52
N PRO A 236 8.79 6.04 14.62
CA PRO A 236 9.62 5.85 13.44
C PRO A 236 9.40 4.50 12.73
N THR A 237 8.97 3.47 13.46
CA THR A 237 8.72 2.11 12.93
C THR A 237 7.33 1.64 13.32
N ASP A 238 6.84 0.54 12.70
CA ASP A 238 5.65 -0.15 13.20
C ASP A 238 5.94 -0.71 14.60
N GLN A 239 4.96 -0.61 15.51
CA GLN A 239 5.10 -1.16 16.86
C GLN A 239 5.06 -2.69 16.82
N SER A 240 5.92 -3.35 17.60
CA SER A 240 5.83 -4.78 17.85
C SER A 240 4.54 -5.13 18.61
N TYR A 241 4.14 -6.42 18.62
CA TYR A 241 3.04 -6.88 19.46
C TYR A 241 3.25 -6.53 20.95
N ALA A 242 4.50 -6.69 21.44
CA ALA A 242 4.86 -6.37 22.83
C ALA A 242 4.75 -4.86 23.10
N ASP A 243 5.20 -4.01 22.16
CA ASP A 243 5.08 -2.55 22.30
C ASP A 243 3.63 -2.12 22.35
N MET A 244 2.78 -2.61 21.44
CA MET A 244 1.35 -2.32 21.43
C MET A 244 0.63 -2.78 22.71
N CYS A 245 1.07 -3.88 23.32
CA CYS A 245 0.55 -4.30 24.63
C CYS A 245 0.95 -3.35 25.76
N ARG A 246 2.13 -2.74 25.66
CA ARG A 246 2.67 -1.76 26.64
C ARG A 246 2.04 -0.38 26.46
N THR A 247 2.04 0.14 25.23
CA THR A 247 1.61 1.51 24.93
C THR A 247 0.09 1.64 24.91
N LYS A 248 -0.62 0.60 24.48
CA LYS A 248 -2.07 0.53 24.33
C LYS A 248 -2.64 1.64 23.44
N LEU A 249 -1.84 2.15 22.52
CA LEU A 249 -2.18 3.18 21.55
C LEU A 249 -1.39 2.92 20.26
N GLY A 250 -1.92 3.36 19.11
CA GLY A 250 -1.23 3.20 17.84
C GLY A 250 -1.84 4.03 16.72
N ARG A 251 -1.15 4.07 15.59
CA ARG A 251 -1.69 4.57 14.32
C ARG A 251 -2.45 3.45 13.58
N CYS A 252 -3.00 3.73 12.41
CA CYS A 252 -3.81 2.78 11.64
C CYS A 252 -3.06 1.46 11.35
N GLU A 253 -1.78 1.50 11.02
CA GLU A 253 -0.96 0.30 10.79
C GLU A 253 -0.84 -0.55 12.06
N ASP A 254 -0.58 0.07 13.23
CA ASP A 254 -0.45 -0.62 14.51
C ASP A 254 -1.77 -1.30 14.91
N ILE A 255 -2.90 -0.61 14.74
CA ILE A 255 -4.24 -1.15 15.01
C ILE A 255 -4.50 -2.36 14.12
N THR A 256 -4.25 -2.23 12.81
CA THR A 256 -4.41 -3.31 11.83
C THR A 256 -3.52 -4.50 12.15
N ASN A 257 -2.28 -4.25 12.59
CA ASN A 257 -1.35 -5.30 13.04
C ASN A 257 -1.88 -6.00 14.29
N MET A 258 -2.37 -5.26 15.31
CA MET A 258 -2.95 -5.85 16.53
C MET A 258 -4.17 -6.70 16.21
N ILE A 259 -5.06 -6.24 15.34
CA ILE A 259 -6.22 -7.00 14.87
C ILE A 259 -5.77 -8.29 14.16
N THR A 260 -4.75 -8.21 13.33
CA THR A 260 -4.18 -9.38 12.64
C THR A 260 -3.63 -10.40 13.63
N PHE A 261 -2.93 -9.97 14.68
CA PHE A 261 -2.45 -10.85 15.74
C PHE A 261 -3.60 -11.50 16.51
N ALA A 262 -4.61 -10.71 16.92
CA ALA A 262 -5.81 -11.23 17.61
C ALA A 262 -6.55 -12.27 16.75
N ALA A 263 -6.75 -11.98 15.46
CA ALA A 263 -7.39 -12.88 14.51
C ALA A 263 -6.61 -14.18 14.34
N ARG A 264 -5.32 -14.12 14.02
CA ARG A 264 -4.48 -15.32 13.82
C ARG A 264 -4.38 -16.18 15.07
N ALA A 265 -4.31 -15.56 16.25
CA ALA A 265 -4.29 -16.27 17.53
C ALA A 265 -5.62 -16.98 17.84
N SER A 266 -6.74 -16.47 17.35
CA SER A 266 -8.07 -17.06 17.49
C SER A 266 -8.48 -17.99 16.35
N GLY A 267 -7.58 -18.24 15.38
CA GLY A 267 -7.91 -18.99 14.17
C GLY A 267 -8.84 -18.23 13.22
N ALA A 268 -9.08 -16.94 13.45
CA ALA A 268 -9.84 -16.10 12.53
C ALA A 268 -8.95 -15.60 11.38
N MET A 269 -9.57 -15.13 10.31
CA MET A 269 -8.88 -14.71 9.12
C MET A 269 -9.12 -13.22 8.83
N VAL A 270 -8.06 -12.45 8.94
CA VAL A 270 -8.03 -11.03 8.62
C VAL A 270 -6.86 -10.76 7.70
N ALA A 271 -7.09 -9.96 6.67
CA ALA A 271 -6.06 -9.39 5.84
C ALA A 271 -5.81 -7.92 6.20
N SER A 272 -4.61 -7.44 5.95
CA SER A 272 -4.25 -6.03 6.03
C SER A 272 -4.23 -5.44 4.63
N ASP A 273 -5.16 -4.54 4.34
CA ASP A 273 -5.21 -3.79 3.09
C ASP A 273 -4.74 -2.36 3.33
N PHE A 274 -4.15 -1.74 2.32
CA PHE A 274 -3.67 -0.37 2.44
C PHE A 274 -3.67 0.36 1.10
N THR A 275 -3.81 1.68 1.17
CA THR A 275 -3.43 2.59 0.10
C THR A 275 -2.19 3.37 0.55
N PRO A 276 -1.09 3.32 -0.20
CA PRO A 276 0.14 4.03 0.20
C PRO A 276 -0.03 5.55 0.15
N TRP A 277 -0.93 6.04 -0.72
CA TRP A 277 -1.24 7.46 -0.86
C TRP A 277 -2.70 7.61 -1.30
N TRP A 278 -3.52 8.33 -0.53
CA TRP A 278 -4.83 8.73 -1.00
C TRP A 278 -4.72 9.62 -2.24
N ALA A 279 -5.61 9.44 -3.20
CA ALA A 279 -5.57 10.20 -4.44
C ALA A 279 -6.31 11.56 -4.36
N ASN A 280 -7.17 11.76 -3.36
CA ASN A 280 -7.99 12.96 -3.19
C ASN A 280 -7.78 13.67 -1.86
N ARG A 281 -6.80 13.27 -1.10
CA ARG A 281 -6.31 13.91 0.14
C ARG A 281 -4.88 13.47 0.41
N ASP A 282 -4.26 14.06 1.41
CA ASP A 282 -2.92 13.64 1.82
C ASP A 282 -2.95 12.43 2.74
N ASN A 283 -1.74 11.90 3.03
CA ASN A 283 -1.50 10.75 3.88
C ASN A 283 -1.84 9.40 3.20
N ASN A 284 -1.65 8.33 3.94
CA ASN A 284 -1.92 6.94 3.59
C ASN A 284 -3.02 6.38 4.48
N HIS A 285 -3.36 5.12 4.30
CA HIS A 285 -4.22 4.39 5.23
C HIS A 285 -3.97 2.90 5.14
N ALA A 286 -4.05 2.23 6.28
CA ALA A 286 -4.13 0.77 6.38
C ALA A 286 -5.36 0.39 7.21
N TRP A 287 -5.99 -0.73 6.84
CA TRP A 287 -7.18 -1.23 7.52
C TRP A 287 -7.26 -2.74 7.45
N GLU A 288 -8.00 -3.30 8.38
CA GLU A 288 -8.29 -4.72 8.44
C GLU A 288 -9.43 -5.11 7.51
N VAL A 289 -9.37 -6.32 7.00
CA VAL A 289 -10.42 -6.91 6.16
C VAL A 289 -10.74 -8.31 6.65
N ALA A 290 -11.98 -8.53 7.07
CA ALA A 290 -12.45 -9.88 7.33
C ALA A 290 -12.39 -10.72 6.04
N VAL A 291 -11.74 -11.86 6.11
CA VAL A 291 -11.53 -12.76 4.98
C VAL A 291 -12.38 -14.02 5.16
N ASP A 292 -13.07 -14.45 4.11
CA ASP A 292 -13.85 -15.67 4.11
C ASP A 292 -12.99 -16.93 3.93
N ALA A 293 -13.63 -18.10 3.98
CA ALA A 293 -12.95 -19.39 3.79
C ALA A 293 -12.30 -19.56 2.39
N ASN A 294 -12.59 -18.68 1.44
CA ASN A 294 -11.97 -18.65 0.11
C ASN A 294 -10.85 -17.62 -0.01
N GLY A 295 -10.54 -16.88 1.07
CA GLY A 295 -9.52 -15.84 1.06
C GLY A 295 -9.99 -14.53 0.43
N GLN A 296 -11.31 -14.29 0.34
CA GLN A 296 -11.90 -13.06 -0.20
C GLN A 296 -12.44 -12.17 0.91
N GLY A 297 -12.39 -10.88 0.70
CA GLY A 297 -12.93 -9.89 1.62
C GLY A 297 -12.64 -8.48 1.13
N THR A 298 -13.50 -7.54 1.51
CA THR A 298 -13.38 -6.11 1.25
C THR A 298 -13.90 -5.30 2.44
N ALA A 299 -13.57 -4.02 2.47
CA ALA A 299 -14.15 -3.03 3.38
C ALA A 299 -14.56 -1.78 2.59
N GLY A 300 -15.30 -0.88 3.21
CA GLY A 300 -15.65 0.41 2.61
C GLY A 300 -14.44 1.35 2.55
N LEU A 301 -14.32 2.13 1.47
CA LEU A 301 -13.34 3.21 1.38
C LEU A 301 -13.98 4.57 1.68
N SER A 302 -13.32 5.36 2.53
CA SER A 302 -13.74 6.73 2.86
C SER A 302 -13.25 7.78 1.85
N ASN A 303 -12.21 7.45 1.06
CA ASN A 303 -11.56 8.34 0.11
C ASN A 303 -11.29 7.63 -1.21
N ARG A 304 -10.81 8.37 -2.22
CA ARG A 304 -10.42 7.79 -3.51
C ARG A 304 -9.04 7.16 -3.42
N ALA A 305 -8.93 5.91 -3.82
CA ALA A 305 -7.68 5.17 -3.94
C ALA A 305 -7.35 4.92 -5.41
N ALA A 306 -6.16 5.33 -5.84
CA ALA A 306 -5.64 4.94 -7.14
C ALA A 306 -5.29 3.44 -7.19
N LYS A 307 -4.83 2.94 -6.06
CA LYS A 307 -4.50 1.54 -5.79
C LYS A 307 -4.82 1.17 -4.36
N VAL A 308 -5.30 -0.05 -4.18
CA VAL A 308 -5.39 -0.73 -2.90
C VAL A 308 -4.57 -2.00 -3.00
N TYR A 309 -3.65 -2.16 -2.07
CA TYR A 309 -2.81 -3.34 -1.96
C TYR A 309 -3.14 -4.12 -0.70
N ARG A 310 -3.12 -5.45 -0.82
CA ARG A 310 -3.21 -6.38 0.31
C ARG A 310 -1.82 -6.86 0.68
N ARG A 311 -1.48 -6.80 1.95
CA ARG A 311 -0.26 -7.46 2.45
C ARG A 311 -0.42 -8.97 2.36
N THR A 312 0.63 -9.63 1.91
CA THR A 312 0.69 -11.09 1.82
C THR A 312 1.95 -11.58 2.52
N PHE A 313 1.91 -12.79 3.07
CA PHE A 313 3.15 -13.45 3.48
C PHE A 313 3.82 -14.12 2.28
N SER A 314 3.02 -14.64 1.36
CA SER A 314 3.53 -15.20 0.12
C SER A 314 4.12 -14.15 -0.81
N ALA A 315 5.26 -14.49 -1.42
CA ALA A 315 5.89 -13.67 -2.43
C ALA A 315 5.05 -13.60 -3.71
N GLN A 316 4.82 -12.39 -4.21
CA GLN A 316 3.99 -12.12 -5.39
C GLN A 316 4.85 -11.89 -6.62
N ALA A 317 4.82 -12.83 -7.56
CA ALA A 317 5.62 -12.76 -8.79
C ALA A 317 5.26 -11.57 -9.70
N SER A 318 4.02 -11.07 -9.61
CA SER A 318 3.52 -9.92 -10.37
C SER A 318 4.00 -8.58 -9.82
N SER A 319 4.49 -8.50 -8.58
CA SER A 319 4.94 -7.25 -7.97
C SER A 319 6.21 -6.69 -8.63
N LEU A 320 6.41 -5.36 -8.54
CA LEU A 320 7.66 -4.75 -8.99
C LEU A 320 8.84 -5.26 -8.15
N GLY A 321 8.63 -5.47 -6.84
CA GLY A 321 9.63 -6.00 -5.94
C GLY A 321 10.24 -7.34 -6.41
N ALA A 322 9.40 -8.22 -6.97
CA ALA A 322 9.85 -9.50 -7.54
C ALA A 322 10.54 -9.35 -8.91
N ARG A 323 10.22 -8.29 -9.67
CA ARG A 323 10.71 -8.09 -11.04
C ARG A 323 11.90 -7.14 -11.16
N LYS A 324 12.23 -6.42 -10.11
CA LYS A 324 13.41 -5.56 -10.05
C LYS A 324 14.69 -6.38 -9.90
N SER A 325 15.81 -5.83 -10.39
CA SER A 325 17.14 -6.29 -10.00
C SER A 325 17.64 -5.52 -8.76
N GLU A 326 18.70 -5.99 -8.11
CA GLU A 326 19.28 -5.31 -6.94
C GLU A 326 19.79 -3.90 -7.27
N SER A 327 20.26 -3.68 -8.50
CA SER A 327 20.70 -2.37 -8.99
C SER A 327 19.55 -1.41 -9.31
N ASP A 328 18.31 -1.91 -9.47
CA ASP A 328 17.18 -1.06 -9.79
C ASP A 328 16.74 -0.27 -8.54
N LYS A 329 16.83 1.05 -8.64
CA LYS A 329 16.30 1.96 -7.64
C LYS A 329 14.82 2.19 -7.94
N VAL A 330 13.94 1.66 -7.09
CA VAL A 330 12.49 1.79 -7.24
C VAL A 330 11.87 2.52 -6.05
N PRO A 331 10.74 3.22 -6.25
CA PRO A 331 10.08 3.97 -5.17
C PRO A 331 9.58 3.09 -4.03
N GLY A 332 9.79 3.51 -2.82
CA GLY A 332 9.12 3.16 -1.56
C GLY A 332 8.55 1.73 -1.47
N PHE A 333 7.26 1.64 -1.21
CA PHE A 333 6.54 0.37 -1.02
C PHE A 333 6.59 -0.57 -2.25
N LEU A 334 6.79 -0.04 -3.46
CA LEU A 334 6.96 -0.83 -4.69
C LEU A 334 8.21 -1.71 -4.67
N LYS A 335 9.13 -1.51 -3.73
CA LYS A 335 10.26 -2.42 -3.48
C LYS A 335 9.82 -3.79 -2.97
N SER A 336 8.64 -3.87 -2.34
CA SER A 336 8.12 -5.10 -1.73
C SER A 336 7.63 -6.09 -2.78
N ASN A 337 7.87 -7.37 -2.53
CA ASN A 337 7.26 -8.49 -3.25
C ASN A 337 6.17 -9.20 -2.44
N THR A 338 5.78 -8.66 -1.29
CA THR A 338 4.77 -9.21 -0.38
C THR A 338 3.51 -8.35 -0.35
N ILE A 339 3.16 -7.78 -1.49
CA ILE A 339 1.93 -7.02 -1.71
C ILE A 339 1.23 -7.52 -2.97
N ARG A 340 -0.10 -7.56 -2.93
CA ARG A 340 -0.97 -7.92 -4.05
C ARG A 340 -1.95 -6.80 -4.33
N ASP A 341 -2.15 -6.46 -5.59
CA ASP A 341 -3.19 -5.52 -6.02
C ASP A 341 -4.57 -6.13 -5.81
N VAL A 342 -5.42 -5.42 -5.08
CA VAL A 342 -6.83 -5.75 -4.83
C VAL A 342 -7.77 -4.59 -5.19
N THR A 343 -7.30 -3.59 -5.92
CA THR A 343 -8.02 -2.37 -6.24
C THR A 343 -9.40 -2.63 -6.84
N ALA A 344 -9.49 -3.61 -7.77
CA ALA A 344 -10.74 -3.97 -8.42
C ALA A 344 -11.82 -4.55 -7.48
N GLN A 345 -11.45 -4.89 -6.24
CA GLN A 345 -12.40 -5.32 -5.20
C GLN A 345 -13.05 -4.12 -4.49
N TYR A 346 -12.45 -2.93 -4.59
CA TYR A 346 -12.83 -1.73 -3.85
C TYR A 346 -13.41 -0.62 -4.71
N GLU A 347 -12.80 -0.37 -5.84
CA GLU A 347 -13.09 0.77 -6.70
C GLU A 347 -13.49 0.33 -8.11
N PRO A 348 -14.33 1.08 -8.78
CA PRO A 348 -14.42 0.98 -10.23
C PRO A 348 -13.04 1.26 -10.85
N VAL A 349 -12.53 0.32 -11.63
CA VAL A 349 -11.19 0.40 -12.20
C VAL A 349 -11.21 0.51 -13.71
N THR A 350 -10.10 0.97 -14.27
CA THR A 350 -9.84 0.99 -15.71
C THR A 350 -8.36 0.75 -15.98
N ASP A 351 -8.06 0.10 -17.12
CA ASP A 351 -6.68 0.01 -17.62
C ASP A 351 -6.30 1.34 -18.27
N ILE A 352 -5.25 1.99 -17.76
CA ILE A 352 -4.68 3.19 -18.35
C ILE A 352 -3.61 2.76 -19.35
N ARG A 353 -3.78 3.17 -20.60
CA ARG A 353 -2.84 2.91 -21.69
C ARG A 353 -2.26 4.21 -22.19
N LEU A 354 -0.95 4.33 -22.12
CA LEU A 354 -0.19 5.45 -22.62
C LEU A 354 0.70 4.95 -23.76
N ASP A 355 0.53 5.55 -24.93
CA ASP A 355 1.31 5.26 -26.13
C ASP A 355 2.47 6.25 -26.27
N GLU A 356 3.47 5.89 -27.10
CA GLU A 356 4.61 6.74 -27.46
C GLU A 356 5.61 7.07 -26.35
N PHE A 357 5.79 6.16 -25.37
CA PHE A 357 6.96 6.28 -24.48
C PHE A 357 8.26 6.08 -25.28
N PRO A 358 9.27 6.90 -25.02
CA PRO A 358 10.36 7.04 -25.98
C PRO A 358 11.22 5.78 -26.11
N SER A 359 11.17 5.21 -27.31
CA SER A 359 12.40 4.85 -28.04
C SER A 359 12.85 6.00 -28.97
N ALA A 360 12.09 7.11 -29.04
CA ALA A 360 12.40 8.35 -29.76
C ALA A 360 11.57 9.53 -29.19
N PRO A 361 12.00 10.80 -29.32
CA PRO A 361 11.24 11.94 -28.85
C PRO A 361 9.86 11.97 -29.53
N ALA A 362 8.81 11.93 -28.73
CA ALA A 362 7.44 11.94 -29.23
C ALA A 362 7.08 13.29 -29.85
N ALA A 363 6.57 13.25 -31.06
CA ALA A 363 6.10 14.45 -31.79
C ALA A 363 4.80 15.04 -31.22
N THR A 364 4.14 14.37 -30.27
CA THR A 364 2.79 14.71 -29.79
C THR A 364 2.73 15.32 -28.39
N GLY A 365 3.87 15.44 -27.66
CA GLY A 365 3.93 16.12 -26.36
C GLY A 365 3.24 15.39 -25.18
N ILE A 366 2.71 14.16 -25.38
CA ILE A 366 2.05 13.38 -24.32
C ILE A 366 3.06 12.66 -23.44
N THR A 367 4.20 12.25 -24.01
CA THR A 367 5.27 11.55 -23.29
C THR A 367 6.61 12.28 -23.39
N LEU A 368 7.42 12.20 -22.34
CA LEU A 368 8.69 12.87 -22.21
C LEU A 368 9.82 11.86 -22.01
N ALA A 369 10.97 12.13 -22.59
CA ALA A 369 12.18 11.34 -22.35
C ALA A 369 12.65 11.49 -20.88
N PRO A 370 13.24 10.45 -20.28
CA PRO A 370 13.78 10.57 -18.93
C PRO A 370 14.92 11.60 -18.92
N PRO A 371 15.02 12.41 -17.86
CA PRO A 371 16.17 13.29 -17.64
C PRO A 371 17.48 12.50 -17.55
N ALA A 372 18.60 13.18 -17.76
CA ALA A 372 19.92 12.57 -17.63
C ALA A 372 20.11 11.94 -16.24
N GLY A 373 20.55 10.69 -16.19
CA GLY A 373 20.76 9.93 -14.95
C GLY A 373 19.50 9.27 -14.38
N MET A 374 18.33 9.44 -15.00
CA MET A 374 17.09 8.77 -14.60
C MET A 374 16.84 7.52 -15.45
N PRO A 375 16.61 6.33 -14.86
CA PRO A 375 16.45 5.10 -15.64
C PRO A 375 15.12 5.07 -16.38
N ALA A 376 15.13 4.60 -17.64
CA ALA A 376 13.94 4.41 -18.48
C ALA A 376 13.35 3.01 -18.42
N LYS A 377 13.83 2.13 -17.53
CA LYS A 377 13.39 0.73 -17.45
C LYS A 377 11.94 0.60 -17.01
N PHE A 378 11.53 1.43 -16.04
CA PHE A 378 10.18 1.48 -15.52
C PHE A 378 9.64 2.90 -15.61
N VAL A 379 8.38 3.01 -15.99
CA VAL A 379 7.59 4.23 -15.85
C VAL A 379 6.56 4.00 -14.75
N TYR A 380 6.24 5.03 -14.03
CA TYR A 380 5.30 4.98 -12.91
C TYR A 380 4.11 5.89 -13.16
N LEU A 381 2.98 5.55 -12.58
CA LEU A 381 1.82 6.42 -12.53
C LEU A 381 1.70 6.97 -11.11
N ALA A 382 1.73 8.29 -10.98
CA ALA A 382 1.73 8.99 -9.71
C ALA A 382 0.40 9.70 -9.42
N VAL A 383 0.07 9.83 -8.13
CA VAL A 383 -0.99 10.71 -7.61
C VAL A 383 -0.35 11.87 -6.85
N PHE A 384 -1.06 12.98 -6.72
CA PHE A 384 -0.60 14.10 -5.90
C PHE A 384 -0.96 13.87 -4.43
N ASN A 385 0.05 13.90 -3.54
CA ASN A 385 -0.15 13.66 -2.11
C ASN A 385 1.00 14.29 -1.32
N GLY A 386 0.70 15.02 -0.23
CA GLY A 386 1.70 15.71 0.59
C GLY A 386 2.51 16.75 -0.18
N GLY A 387 1.89 17.45 -1.13
CA GLY A 387 2.57 18.46 -1.95
C GLY A 387 3.46 17.92 -3.06
N GLU A 388 3.47 16.61 -3.29
CA GLU A 388 4.35 15.94 -4.25
C GLU A 388 3.62 14.89 -5.09
N TRP A 389 4.22 14.52 -6.23
CA TRP A 389 3.77 13.41 -7.04
C TRP A 389 4.35 12.11 -6.51
N ARG A 390 3.47 11.22 -6.03
CA ARG A 390 3.82 9.95 -5.39
C ARG A 390 3.52 8.78 -6.32
N PRO A 391 4.53 8.00 -6.75
CA PRO A 391 4.32 6.81 -7.57
C PRO A 391 3.41 5.79 -6.89
N MET A 392 2.39 5.31 -7.61
CA MET A 392 1.38 4.36 -7.13
C MET A 392 1.42 3.01 -7.82
N GLU A 393 1.75 3.00 -9.11
CA GLU A 393 1.80 1.80 -9.93
C GLU A 393 2.96 1.93 -10.91
N TRP A 394 3.39 0.83 -11.45
CA TRP A 394 4.53 0.72 -12.34
C TRP A 394 4.19 -0.01 -13.63
N CYS A 395 4.95 0.26 -14.66
CA CYS A 395 4.92 -0.48 -15.91
C CYS A 395 6.32 -0.55 -16.51
N GLN A 396 6.67 -1.69 -17.10
CA GLN A 396 7.81 -1.78 -17.99
C GLN A 396 7.34 -1.45 -19.40
N CYS A 397 7.86 -0.37 -19.97
CA CYS A 397 7.52 0.04 -21.35
C CYS A 397 7.88 -1.05 -22.35
N GLN A 398 6.92 -1.44 -23.19
CA GLN A 398 7.11 -2.40 -24.25
C GLN A 398 6.67 -1.77 -25.59
N ASN A 399 7.57 -1.71 -26.55
CA ASN A 399 7.31 -1.13 -27.88
C ASN A 399 6.73 0.31 -27.81
N GLY A 400 7.24 1.14 -26.91
CA GLY A 400 6.79 2.51 -26.70
C GLY A 400 5.45 2.65 -25.99
N ARG A 401 4.93 1.58 -25.38
CA ARG A 401 3.64 1.57 -24.67
C ARG A 401 3.81 1.24 -23.21
N ALA A 402 3.05 1.92 -22.35
CA ALA A 402 2.89 1.61 -20.95
C ALA A 402 1.41 1.30 -20.65
N THR A 403 1.15 0.20 -19.95
CA THR A 403 -0.18 -0.18 -19.53
C THR A 403 -0.21 -0.40 -18.02
N PHE A 404 -0.98 0.43 -17.34
CA PHE A 404 -1.22 0.34 -15.91
C PHE A 404 -2.59 -0.31 -15.72
N LYS A 405 -2.60 -1.45 -15.04
CA LYS A 405 -3.79 -2.28 -14.87
C LYS A 405 -4.64 -1.80 -13.68
N ASP A 406 -5.97 -1.97 -13.81
CA ASP A 406 -6.91 -1.82 -12.70
C ASP A 406 -6.71 -0.53 -11.89
N MET A 407 -6.55 0.62 -12.55
CA MET A 407 -6.38 1.92 -11.92
C MET A 407 -7.73 2.50 -11.48
N GLY A 408 -7.78 3.09 -10.27
CA GLY A 408 -8.98 3.74 -9.74
C GLY A 408 -9.46 4.91 -10.60
N ARG A 409 -10.77 5.16 -10.63
CA ARG A 409 -11.41 6.23 -11.39
C ARG A 409 -11.69 7.48 -10.55
N GLY A 410 -11.99 8.61 -11.20
CA GLY A 410 -12.24 9.89 -10.54
C GLY A 410 -10.98 10.47 -9.91
N ILE A 411 -9.83 10.32 -10.57
CA ILE A 411 -8.50 10.61 -10.01
C ILE A 411 -7.65 11.38 -11.02
N LEU A 412 -6.82 12.28 -10.51
CA LEU A 412 -5.75 12.95 -11.23
C LEU A 412 -4.48 12.12 -11.20
N TYR A 413 -3.90 11.87 -12.35
CA TYR A 413 -2.67 11.11 -12.53
C TYR A 413 -1.59 11.90 -13.23
N LEU A 414 -0.32 11.60 -12.92
CA LEU A 414 0.86 12.03 -13.67
C LEU A 414 1.74 10.82 -13.98
N PRO A 415 2.07 10.55 -15.26
CA PRO A 415 3.14 9.63 -15.59
C PRO A 415 4.47 10.23 -15.15
N VAL A 416 5.32 9.41 -14.49
CA VAL A 416 6.61 9.87 -14.00
C VAL A 416 7.72 8.83 -14.23
N TRP A 417 8.94 9.33 -14.42
CA TRP A 417 10.18 8.58 -14.24
C TRP A 417 10.61 8.65 -12.78
N SER A 418 11.34 7.66 -12.30
CA SER A 418 11.91 7.71 -10.96
C SER A 418 13.28 7.00 -10.89
N ASN A 419 14.15 7.55 -10.05
CA ASN A 419 15.40 6.89 -9.62
C ASN A 419 15.28 6.28 -8.21
N GLY A 420 14.06 6.18 -7.68
CA GLY A 420 13.77 5.62 -6.36
C GLY A 420 13.60 6.66 -5.24
N THR A 421 14.12 7.86 -5.42
CA THR A 421 13.99 8.99 -4.47
C THR A 421 13.38 10.21 -5.14
N GLU A 422 13.79 10.50 -6.35
CA GLU A 422 13.31 11.63 -7.14
C GLU A 422 12.35 11.17 -8.22
N VAL A 423 11.43 12.02 -8.59
CA VAL A 423 10.50 11.81 -9.70
C VAL A 423 10.60 12.97 -10.69
N ALA A 424 10.45 12.65 -11.97
CA ALA A 424 10.37 13.63 -13.03
C ALA A 424 9.17 13.30 -13.94
N PRO A 425 8.48 14.30 -14.51
CA PRO A 425 7.39 14.05 -15.42
C PRO A 425 7.81 13.18 -16.61
N ALA A 426 7.02 12.16 -16.90
CA ALA A 426 7.16 11.31 -18.09
C ALA A 426 6.08 11.61 -19.13
N GLY A 427 5.14 12.49 -18.84
CA GLY A 427 4.06 12.91 -19.70
C GLY A 427 3.23 14.04 -19.10
N ALA A 428 2.15 14.39 -19.79
CA ALA A 428 1.19 15.36 -19.31
C ALA A 428 0.30 14.78 -18.18
N PRO A 429 -0.13 15.57 -17.20
CA PRO A 429 -1.14 15.14 -16.24
C PRO A 429 -2.48 14.93 -16.94
N PHE A 430 -3.26 13.98 -16.41
CA PHE A 430 -4.60 13.68 -16.91
C PHE A 430 -5.51 13.22 -15.77
N THR A 431 -6.80 13.37 -15.98
CA THR A 431 -7.80 12.81 -15.08
C THR A 431 -8.43 11.56 -15.71
N VAL A 432 -8.89 10.65 -14.88
CA VAL A 432 -9.75 9.54 -15.31
C VAL A 432 -11.12 9.78 -14.71
N ASP A 433 -12.15 9.96 -15.55
CA ASP A 433 -13.51 10.18 -15.08
C ASP A 433 -14.15 8.90 -14.49
N ASP A 434 -15.34 9.02 -13.89
CA ASP A 434 -16.07 7.87 -13.34
C ASP A 434 -16.46 6.83 -14.42
N GLY A 435 -16.50 7.22 -15.69
CA GLY A 435 -16.70 6.32 -16.84
C GLY A 435 -15.42 5.58 -17.26
N GLY A 436 -14.27 5.93 -16.71
CA GLY A 436 -12.96 5.36 -17.08
C GLY A 436 -12.31 6.00 -18.30
N ARG A 437 -12.79 7.17 -18.75
CA ARG A 437 -12.22 7.92 -19.85
C ARG A 437 -11.12 8.85 -19.35
N MET A 438 -10.01 8.90 -20.09
CA MET A 438 -8.89 9.80 -19.79
C MET A 438 -9.12 11.18 -20.43
N HIS A 439 -8.83 12.23 -19.66
CA HIS A 439 -8.87 13.62 -20.09
C HIS A 439 -7.53 14.27 -19.77
N PHE A 440 -6.71 14.49 -20.80
CA PHE A 440 -5.42 15.16 -20.61
C PHE A 440 -5.62 16.63 -20.29
N ILE A 441 -4.86 17.12 -19.33
CA ILE A 441 -4.87 18.52 -18.93
C ILE A 441 -3.91 19.27 -19.86
N PRO A 442 -4.38 20.37 -20.53
CA PRO A 442 -3.56 21.10 -21.46
C PRO A 442 -2.36 21.77 -20.78
N ASP A 443 -1.26 21.88 -21.51
CA ASP A 443 -0.11 22.67 -21.07
C ASP A 443 -0.48 24.16 -20.98
N SER A 444 -0.11 24.78 -19.89
CA SER A 444 -0.36 26.18 -19.61
C SER A 444 0.26 27.15 -20.63
N GLN A 445 1.24 26.72 -21.42
CA GLN A 445 1.91 27.60 -22.41
C GLN A 445 1.04 27.95 -23.63
N SER A 446 -0.05 27.22 -23.86
CA SER A 446 -0.91 27.37 -25.05
C SER A 446 -2.29 27.99 -24.76
N ALA A 447 -2.58 28.33 -23.52
CA ALA A 447 -3.90 28.80 -23.11
C ALA A 447 -3.97 30.34 -23.00
N ALA A 448 -5.14 30.90 -23.27
CA ALA A 448 -5.40 32.32 -23.07
C ALA A 448 -5.41 32.68 -21.57
N ASP A 449 -4.80 33.77 -21.21
CA ASP A 449 -4.76 34.29 -19.85
C ASP A 449 -6.15 34.68 -19.36
N ALA A 450 -6.50 34.18 -18.15
CA ALA A 450 -7.72 34.51 -17.46
C ALA A 450 -7.44 35.19 -16.11
N SER A 451 -8.39 35.99 -15.63
CA SER A 451 -8.41 36.43 -14.24
C SER A 451 -9.33 35.48 -13.46
N ILE A 452 -8.83 34.92 -12.34
CA ILE A 452 -9.61 34.05 -11.49
C ILE A 452 -9.58 34.51 -10.04
N THR A 453 -10.70 34.32 -9.36
CA THR A 453 -10.82 34.54 -7.90
C THR A 453 -11.03 33.18 -7.23
N LEU A 454 -10.19 32.88 -6.26
CA LEU A 454 -10.15 31.60 -5.58
C LEU A 454 -10.63 31.78 -4.14
N GLU A 455 -11.56 30.92 -3.73
CA GLU A 455 -12.18 30.95 -2.40
C GLU A 455 -11.72 29.80 -1.52
N ALA A 456 -11.15 28.78 -2.12
CA ALA A 456 -10.68 27.57 -1.40
C ALA A 456 -9.30 27.13 -1.87
N SER A 457 -8.54 26.52 -0.98
CA SER A 457 -7.23 25.92 -1.28
C SER A 457 -7.26 24.39 -1.27
N VAL A 458 -8.27 23.78 -0.64
CA VAL A 458 -8.40 22.34 -0.54
C VAL A 458 -9.86 21.90 -0.38
N ILE A 459 -10.15 20.67 -0.79
CA ILE A 459 -11.37 19.98 -0.38
C ILE A 459 -10.97 18.87 0.60
N ILE A 460 -11.50 18.90 1.81
CA ILE A 460 -11.40 17.79 2.76
C ILE A 460 -12.67 16.95 2.63
N PRO A 461 -12.57 15.63 2.43
CA PRO A 461 -13.71 14.75 2.60
C PRO A 461 -14.24 14.94 4.02
N ALA A 462 -15.50 15.27 4.18
CA ALA A 462 -16.14 15.27 5.49
C ALA A 462 -16.04 13.85 6.08
N THR A 463 -16.06 13.76 7.41
CA THR A 463 -16.06 12.46 8.12
C THR A 463 -17.06 11.53 7.46
N PRO A 464 -16.67 10.32 7.06
CA PRO A 464 -17.53 9.48 6.25
C PRO A 464 -18.81 9.14 7.01
N ASP A 465 -19.95 9.41 6.40
CA ASP A 465 -21.16 8.64 6.67
C ASP A 465 -20.86 7.21 6.18
N PRO A 466 -20.94 6.20 7.07
CA PRO A 466 -20.61 4.83 6.69
C PRO A 466 -21.47 4.29 5.53
N ASP A 467 -22.55 4.96 5.19
CA ASP A 467 -23.52 4.38 4.27
C ASP A 467 -23.51 4.92 2.85
N THR A 468 -22.91 6.06 2.47
CA THR A 468 -23.07 6.44 1.06
C THR A 468 -22.35 7.66 0.53
N GLN A 469 -21.99 8.67 1.27
CA GLN A 469 -21.64 9.91 0.60
C GLN A 469 -20.36 10.56 1.12
N ARG A 470 -19.37 10.54 0.26
CA ARG A 470 -18.14 11.33 0.31
C ARG A 470 -18.49 12.82 0.24
N THR A 471 -19.07 13.36 1.30
CA THR A 471 -19.31 14.81 1.41
C THR A 471 -17.97 15.51 1.42
N LYS A 472 -17.80 16.46 0.52
CA LYS A 472 -16.60 17.26 0.41
C LYS A 472 -16.84 18.60 1.09
N THR A 473 -15.95 19.02 1.97
CA THR A 473 -15.97 20.34 2.58
C THR A 473 -14.85 21.18 1.97
N LEU A 474 -15.20 22.32 1.39
CA LEU A 474 -14.22 23.29 0.96
C LEU A 474 -13.55 23.91 2.18
N VAL A 475 -12.23 23.94 2.20
CA VAL A 475 -11.46 24.72 3.16
C VAL A 475 -11.15 26.05 2.52
N ALA A 476 -11.81 27.10 3.03
CA ALA A 476 -11.63 28.45 2.55
C ALA A 476 -10.18 28.92 2.71
N VAL A 477 -9.74 29.82 1.84
CA VAL A 477 -8.48 30.53 2.03
C VAL A 477 -8.55 31.31 3.34
N ARG A 478 -7.44 31.37 4.07
CA ARG A 478 -7.36 32.01 5.39
C ARG A 478 -7.11 33.51 5.21
N PRO A 479 -7.91 34.39 5.85
CA PRO A 479 -7.71 35.82 5.79
C PRO A 479 -6.30 36.25 6.20
N GLY A 480 -5.69 37.15 5.44
CA GLY A 480 -4.36 37.70 5.74
C GLY A 480 -3.18 36.75 5.46
N VAL A 481 -3.42 35.55 5.01
CA VAL A 481 -2.35 34.60 4.63
C VAL A 481 -1.93 34.86 3.18
N GLU A 482 -0.62 34.86 2.93
CA GLU A 482 -0.06 34.87 1.58
C GLU A 482 -0.21 33.51 0.93
N TYR A 483 -0.71 33.47 -0.30
CA TYR A 483 -0.83 32.31 -1.15
C TYR A 483 -0.01 32.47 -2.43
N GLU A 484 0.64 31.41 -2.85
CA GLU A 484 1.28 31.30 -4.15
C GLU A 484 0.43 30.42 -5.07
N LEU A 485 0.04 30.95 -6.21
CA LEU A 485 -0.60 30.16 -7.25
C LEU A 485 0.45 29.61 -8.20
N LEU A 486 0.42 28.29 -8.36
CA LEU A 486 1.28 27.54 -9.27
C LEU A 486 0.42 26.98 -10.40
N SER A 487 0.96 26.94 -11.63
CA SER A 487 0.38 26.21 -12.75
C SER A 487 1.34 25.13 -13.25
N TRP A 488 0.78 24.05 -13.76
CA TRP A 488 1.57 22.97 -14.32
C TRP A 488 2.03 23.28 -15.74
N THR A 489 3.31 23.08 -16.01
CA THR A 489 3.92 23.20 -17.34
C THR A 489 4.80 21.99 -17.61
N ALA A 490 4.63 21.32 -18.75
CA ALA A 490 5.50 20.23 -19.15
C ALA A 490 6.75 20.77 -19.91
N PRO A 491 7.95 20.25 -19.68
CA PRO A 491 8.34 19.25 -18.68
C PRO A 491 8.74 19.85 -17.32
N ALA A 492 8.65 21.17 -17.16
CA ALA A 492 9.24 21.90 -16.03
C ALA A 492 8.50 21.67 -14.69
N GLY A 493 7.28 21.12 -14.71
CA GLY A 493 6.48 20.91 -13.51
C GLY A 493 5.74 22.19 -13.07
N TRP A 494 5.65 22.40 -11.75
CA TRP A 494 4.96 23.56 -11.19
C TRP A 494 5.72 24.86 -11.41
N LYS A 495 5.05 25.85 -12.00
CA LYS A 495 5.58 27.19 -12.24
C LYS A 495 4.72 28.23 -11.51
N SER A 496 5.37 29.11 -10.77
CA SER A 496 4.67 30.20 -10.07
C SER A 496 4.05 31.19 -11.06
N ILE A 497 2.77 31.48 -10.88
CA ILE A 497 2.06 32.60 -11.51
C ILE A 497 2.22 33.87 -10.69
N GLY A 498 2.33 33.74 -9.36
CA GLY A 498 2.56 34.84 -8.46
C GLY A 498 2.06 34.59 -7.04
N LYS A 499 2.31 35.55 -6.17
CA LYS A 499 1.90 35.52 -4.77
C LYS A 499 0.90 36.63 -4.49
N ARG A 500 -0.10 36.35 -3.66
CA ARG A 500 -1.13 37.29 -3.22
C ARG A 500 -1.55 36.98 -1.79
N THR A 501 -1.82 38.01 -1.03
CA THR A 501 -2.41 37.89 0.31
C THR A 501 -3.92 37.83 0.21
N ALA A 502 -4.56 36.84 0.86
CA ALA A 502 -6.01 36.76 0.89
C ALA A 502 -6.62 37.92 1.65
N MET A 503 -7.78 38.43 1.17
CA MET A 503 -8.47 39.56 1.78
C MET A 503 -8.79 39.26 3.26
N ALA A 504 -8.74 40.30 4.08
CA ALA A 504 -8.89 40.16 5.54
C ALA A 504 -10.35 40.19 6.01
N ASP A 505 -11.33 40.09 5.12
CA ASP A 505 -12.75 40.10 5.44
C ASP A 505 -13.35 38.67 5.56
N THR A 506 -14.63 38.59 5.91
CA THR A 506 -15.36 37.34 6.13
C THR A 506 -15.57 36.50 4.85
N SER A 507 -15.35 37.07 3.69
CA SER A 507 -15.38 36.43 2.38
C SER A 507 -13.96 36.29 1.81
N ALA A 508 -13.03 35.73 2.62
CA ALA A 508 -11.65 35.61 2.22
C ALA A 508 -11.52 34.93 0.84
N ASN A 509 -10.92 35.68 -0.07
CA ASN A 509 -10.60 35.20 -1.40
C ASN A 509 -9.24 35.74 -1.84
N VAL A 510 -8.70 35.17 -2.91
CA VAL A 510 -7.46 35.62 -3.50
C VAL A 510 -7.58 35.59 -5.02
N SER A 511 -7.24 36.72 -5.67
CA SER A 511 -7.39 36.89 -7.12
C SER A 511 -6.03 36.88 -7.82
N PHE A 512 -5.96 36.15 -8.93
CA PHE A 512 -4.79 36.11 -9.80
C PHE A 512 -5.19 36.48 -11.24
N VAL A 513 -4.27 37.10 -11.95
CA VAL A 513 -4.36 37.41 -13.38
C VAL A 513 -3.29 36.61 -14.13
N GLY A 514 -3.50 36.39 -15.42
CA GLY A 514 -2.55 35.61 -16.25
C GLY A 514 -2.59 34.12 -15.95
N VAL A 515 -3.75 33.59 -15.53
CA VAL A 515 -3.92 32.20 -15.25
C VAL A 515 -4.33 31.47 -16.53
N PRO A 516 -3.56 30.47 -16.99
CA PRO A 516 -3.89 29.77 -18.22
C PRO A 516 -5.20 28.98 -18.10
N ALA A 517 -6.11 29.17 -19.04
CA ALA A 517 -7.42 28.51 -19.03
C ALA A 517 -7.30 26.98 -19.11
N GLY A 518 -7.99 26.27 -18.21
CA GLY A 518 -8.00 24.80 -18.16
C GLY A 518 -6.71 24.15 -17.65
N ALA A 519 -5.70 24.96 -17.26
CA ALA A 519 -4.46 24.43 -16.70
C ALA A 519 -4.68 23.78 -15.33
N LEU A 520 -3.82 22.83 -14.98
CA LEU A 520 -3.73 22.31 -13.63
C LEU A 520 -3.06 23.37 -12.74
N CYS A 521 -3.76 23.77 -11.70
CA CYS A 521 -3.31 24.77 -10.75
C CYS A 521 -3.15 24.18 -9.34
N TRP A 522 -2.30 24.81 -8.53
CA TRP A 522 -2.13 24.49 -7.11
C TRP A 522 -1.96 25.80 -6.33
N LEU A 523 -2.89 26.05 -5.40
CA LEU A 523 -2.86 27.23 -4.53
C LEU A 523 -2.20 26.85 -3.21
N ARG A 524 -0.96 27.23 -3.01
CA ARG A 524 -0.13 26.85 -1.86
C ARG A 524 -0.04 28.01 -0.87
N ALA A 525 -0.35 27.76 0.41
CA ALA A 525 -0.15 28.73 1.48
C ALA A 525 1.35 28.90 1.79
N ALA A 526 1.78 30.15 2.01
CA ALA A 526 3.19 30.45 2.30
C ALA A 526 3.66 29.89 3.64
N ASP A 527 2.75 29.70 4.61
CA ASP A 527 3.05 29.14 5.93
C ASP A 527 3.08 27.60 5.96
N GLY A 528 2.81 26.95 4.84
CA GLY A 528 2.88 25.47 4.71
C GLY A 528 1.92 24.70 5.61
N ARG A 529 0.90 25.34 6.19
CA ARG A 529 -0.02 24.74 7.16
C ARG A 529 -1.24 24.07 6.55
N GLY A 530 -1.39 24.09 5.23
CA GLY A 530 -2.54 23.55 4.56
C GLY A 530 -2.20 22.27 3.80
N LEU A 531 -3.20 21.41 3.64
CA LEU A 531 -3.14 20.23 2.77
C LEU A 531 -3.74 20.61 1.41
N GLU A 532 -3.09 21.55 0.71
CA GLU A 532 -3.56 22.12 -0.53
C GLU A 532 -3.56 21.07 -1.64
N ARG A 533 -4.65 21.03 -2.42
CA ARG A 533 -4.84 20.09 -3.52
C ARG A 533 -4.76 20.78 -4.88
N PRO A 534 -4.28 20.07 -5.92
CA PRO A 534 -4.38 20.55 -7.28
C PRO A 534 -5.84 20.68 -7.71
N PHE A 535 -6.11 21.64 -8.58
CA PHE A 535 -7.43 21.89 -9.15
C PHE A 535 -7.32 22.37 -10.60
N THR A 536 -8.42 22.26 -11.31
CA THR A 536 -8.64 22.94 -12.59
C THR A 536 -9.78 23.93 -12.43
N VAL A 537 -9.85 24.94 -13.30
CA VAL A 537 -10.99 25.87 -13.33
C VAL A 537 -11.88 25.50 -14.51
N VAL A 538 -13.12 25.12 -14.21
CA VAL A 538 -14.14 24.78 -15.20
C VAL A 538 -15.34 25.70 -14.98
N ASP A 539 -15.75 26.43 -16.01
CA ASP A 539 -16.87 27.40 -15.94
C ASP A 539 -16.76 28.37 -14.76
N GLY A 540 -15.53 28.82 -14.46
CA GLY A 540 -15.23 29.73 -13.37
C GLY A 540 -15.18 29.12 -11.97
N GLN A 541 -15.38 27.83 -11.84
CA GLN A 541 -15.35 27.11 -10.56
C GLN A 541 -14.11 26.22 -10.40
N GLN A 542 -13.60 26.13 -9.16
CA GLN A 542 -12.50 25.23 -8.81
C GLN A 542 -13.00 23.79 -8.75
N VAL A 543 -12.42 22.91 -9.55
CA VAL A 543 -12.62 21.47 -9.49
C VAL A 543 -11.35 20.85 -8.94
N PHE A 544 -11.42 20.37 -7.69
CA PHE A 544 -10.28 19.77 -6.98
C PHE A 544 -10.13 18.29 -7.28
N TRP A 545 -8.88 17.86 -7.26
CA TRP A 545 -8.47 16.51 -7.58
C TRP A 545 -7.77 15.81 -6.42
#